data_f11d357aab4ea2c566ced1bd5641a297
#
_entry.id   f11d357aab4ea2c566ced1bd5641a297
#
_cell.length_a   1.000
_cell.length_b   1.000
_cell.length_c   1.000
_cell.angle_alpha   90.00
_cell.angle_beta   90.00
_cell.angle_gamma   90.00
#
_symmetry.space_group_name_H-M   'P 1'
#
loop_
_entity.id
_entity.type
_entity.pdbx_description
1 polymer ?
#
loop_
_entity_poly.entity_id
_entity_poly.type
_entity_poly.pdbx_seq_one_letter_code
_entity_poly.pdbx_strand_id
1 'polypeptide(L)'
;MKITLIRAEKESGKEALSTLEADALIKKLKTETKAGHVSTLRAILPQLEGTCAQYEHIDKLPRIYPAVEYSRTQEGERRMKNYNGLVQLEVNRLSGIAEAEYVKQQAALLPQTFAAFCGSSGRSAKIWVLFALPDGTTPKRESDATLFHAHAYRMAVKCYQPLLPFAITLKEPSLTQSCRMTLDGYPYYNPAAVPFCLEQPLGMPEEENFRQRKLAEKNPLLRLHPDSKASDTFAVLFESALDRAFRGLGGWKRDGDLRILLVPLAEHCFKAGIPEEEVVRQTLMHYY
;
A
#
# COMPACT_ATOMS: atom_id res chain seq x y z
N MET A 1 19.74 3.49 13.21
CA MET A 1 19.08 3.62 11.89
C MET A 1 18.27 4.90 11.86
N LYS A 2 18.54 5.78 10.88
CA LYS A 2 17.88 7.08 10.78
C LYS A 2 16.74 7.04 9.77
N ILE A 3 15.58 7.54 10.18
CA ILE A 3 14.35 7.59 9.39
C ILE A 3 14.04 9.04 9.08
N THR A 4 13.67 9.33 7.84
CA THR A 4 13.37 10.69 7.39
C THR A 4 11.92 11.06 7.67
N LEU A 5 11.74 12.27 8.20
CA LEU A 5 10.46 12.93 8.41
C LEU A 5 10.39 14.20 7.57
N ILE A 6 9.28 14.36 6.85
CA ILE A 6 9.01 15.57 6.09
C ILE A 6 7.72 16.20 6.58
N ARG A 7 7.77 17.49 6.89
CA ARG A 7 6.61 18.31 7.29
C ARG A 7 6.43 19.44 6.29
N ALA A 8 5.19 19.74 5.97
CA ALA A 8 4.88 21.00 5.28
C ALA A 8 5.04 22.17 6.26
N GLU A 9 5.81 23.18 5.91
CA GLU A 9 5.91 24.43 6.67
C GLU A 9 4.68 25.30 6.38
N LYS A 10 4.03 25.78 7.45
CA LYS A 10 2.76 26.51 7.35
C LYS A 10 2.86 27.85 6.61
N GLU A 11 4.01 28.51 6.65
CA GLU A 11 4.18 29.90 6.16
C GLU A 11 4.87 29.99 4.78
N SER A 12 5.72 29.05 4.45
CA SER A 12 6.55 29.13 3.24
C SER A 12 6.13 28.18 2.13
N GLY A 13 5.23 27.25 2.39
CA GLY A 13 4.92 26.13 1.49
C GLY A 13 6.10 25.17 1.27
N LYS A 14 7.25 25.46 1.91
CA LYS A 14 8.44 24.61 1.85
C LYS A 14 8.28 23.40 2.76
N GLU A 15 8.96 22.33 2.39
CA GLU A 15 8.98 21.13 3.22
C GLU A 15 10.19 21.15 4.17
N ALA A 16 9.94 21.02 5.47
CA ALA A 16 11.00 20.81 6.46
C ALA A 16 11.38 19.33 6.49
N LEU A 17 12.62 19.02 6.17
CA LEU A 17 13.20 17.68 6.26
C LEU A 17 13.94 17.54 7.60
N SER A 18 13.64 16.48 8.33
CA SER A 18 14.32 16.11 9.56
C SER A 18 14.58 14.61 9.59
N THR A 19 15.58 14.17 10.30
CA THR A 19 15.87 12.74 10.52
C THR A 19 15.79 12.42 11.99
N LEU A 20 15.25 11.25 12.32
CA LEU A 20 15.18 10.73 13.67
C LEU A 20 15.77 9.31 13.72
N GLU A 21 16.37 8.96 14.85
CA GLU A 21 16.65 7.56 15.12
C GLU A 21 15.32 6.77 15.24
N ALA A 22 15.33 5.52 14.78
CA ALA A 22 14.14 4.68 14.80
C ALA A 22 13.48 4.61 16.18
N ASP A 23 14.28 4.42 17.25
CA ASP A 23 13.78 4.43 18.64
C ASP A 23 13.03 5.71 19.01
N ALA A 24 13.59 6.85 18.61
CA ALA A 24 12.98 8.14 18.87
C ALA A 24 11.69 8.34 18.09
N LEU A 25 11.62 7.81 16.87
CA LEU A 25 10.41 7.82 16.09
C LEU A 25 9.32 6.94 16.73
N ILE A 26 9.66 5.71 17.11
CA ILE A 26 8.72 4.79 17.78
C ILE A 26 8.19 5.38 19.09
N LYS A 27 9.05 6.04 19.89
CA LYS A 27 8.60 6.79 21.06
C LYS A 27 7.63 7.91 20.72
N LYS A 28 7.85 8.61 19.60
CA LYS A 28 6.90 9.64 19.12
C LYS A 28 5.57 9.07 18.68
N LEU A 29 5.53 7.85 18.12
CA LEU A 29 4.26 7.20 17.75
C LEU A 29 3.40 6.88 18.98
N LYS A 30 4.02 6.64 20.14
CA LYS A 30 3.30 6.33 21.40
C LYS A 30 2.63 7.54 22.04
N THR A 31 3.12 8.73 21.73
CA THR A 31 2.64 9.96 22.37
C THR A 31 2.20 10.98 21.35
N GLU A 32 1.01 11.51 21.53
CA GLU A 32 0.52 12.57 20.68
C GLU A 32 1.24 13.88 21.02
N THR A 33 1.93 14.46 20.01
CA THR A 33 2.59 15.76 20.18
C THR A 33 1.57 16.89 20.13
N LYS A 34 1.77 17.87 21.02
CA LYS A 34 1.19 19.22 21.27
C LYS A 34 -0.13 19.65 20.63
N ALA A 35 -0.77 18.94 19.73
CA ALA A 35 -1.98 19.40 19.06
C ALA A 35 -3.09 18.36 18.90
N GLY A 36 -2.96 17.16 19.47
CA GLY A 36 -4.04 16.17 19.41
C GLY A 36 -4.52 15.83 17.98
N HIS A 37 -3.67 16.06 16.96
CA HIS A 37 -4.10 16.01 15.56
C HIS A 37 -4.58 14.66 15.10
N VAL A 38 -3.95 13.57 15.57
CA VAL A 38 -4.32 12.23 15.12
C VAL A 38 -5.57 11.74 15.80
N SER A 39 -5.73 11.96 17.11
CA SER A 39 -6.95 11.61 17.83
C SER A 39 -8.15 12.43 17.34
N THR A 40 -7.96 13.73 17.15
CA THR A 40 -8.98 14.59 16.54
C THR A 40 -9.35 14.11 15.14
N LEU A 41 -8.35 13.81 14.30
CA LEU A 41 -8.56 13.27 12.97
C LEU A 41 -9.40 11.99 13.01
N ARG A 42 -9.06 11.03 13.88
CA ARG A 42 -9.83 9.79 14.02
C ARG A 42 -11.27 10.00 14.45
N ALA A 43 -11.51 10.99 15.29
CA ALA A 43 -12.86 11.33 15.74
C ALA A 43 -13.73 11.95 14.64
N ILE A 44 -13.14 12.73 13.74
CA ILE A 44 -13.87 13.43 12.66
C ILE A 44 -13.92 12.61 11.35
N LEU A 45 -13.00 11.66 11.11
CA LEU A 45 -12.94 10.88 9.89
C LEU A 45 -14.26 10.21 9.49
N PRO A 46 -15.05 9.60 10.41
CA PRO A 46 -16.33 9.00 10.05
C PRO A 46 -17.34 10.00 9.47
N GLN A 47 -17.25 11.28 9.88
CA GLN A 47 -18.13 12.35 9.41
C GLN A 47 -17.67 12.94 8.07
N LEU A 48 -16.39 12.77 7.73
CA LEU A 48 -15.77 13.29 6.52
C LEU A 48 -15.60 12.23 5.44
N GLU A 49 -16.02 10.99 5.69
CA GLU A 49 -15.84 9.87 4.76
C GLU A 49 -16.47 10.19 3.40
N GLY A 50 -15.67 10.08 2.33
CA GLY A 50 -16.07 10.42 0.97
C GLY A 50 -15.97 11.91 0.59
N THR A 51 -15.52 12.79 1.49
CA THR A 51 -15.33 14.21 1.21
C THR A 51 -13.86 14.57 0.96
N CYS A 52 -13.60 15.65 0.19
CA CYS A 52 -12.24 16.17 0.00
C CYS A 52 -11.57 16.60 1.31
N ALA A 53 -12.34 17.05 2.28
CA ALA A 53 -11.85 17.49 3.59
C ALA A 53 -11.12 16.38 4.37
N GLN A 54 -11.48 15.12 4.16
CA GLN A 54 -10.77 13.97 4.72
C GLN A 54 -9.28 13.99 4.34
N TYR A 55 -8.99 14.23 3.07
CA TYR A 55 -7.61 14.23 2.54
C TYR A 55 -6.83 15.44 3.06
N GLU A 56 -7.43 16.60 3.16
CA GLU A 56 -6.77 17.82 3.66
C GLU A 56 -6.26 17.66 5.09
N HIS A 57 -7.04 17.03 5.96
CA HIS A 57 -6.62 16.76 7.34
C HIS A 57 -5.48 15.75 7.43
N ILE A 58 -5.55 14.70 6.63
CA ILE A 58 -4.49 13.67 6.56
C ILE A 58 -3.19 14.29 5.99
N ASP A 59 -3.31 15.17 5.00
CA ASP A 59 -2.15 15.78 4.33
C ASP A 59 -1.36 16.75 5.21
N LYS A 60 -1.97 17.29 6.25
CA LYS A 60 -1.28 18.10 7.27
C LYS A 60 -0.34 17.32 8.19
N LEU A 61 -0.51 15.98 8.25
CA LEU A 61 0.36 15.14 9.06
C LEU A 61 1.75 14.99 8.41
N PRO A 62 2.82 14.97 9.22
CA PRO A 62 4.16 14.69 8.72
C PRO A 62 4.23 13.36 7.98
N ARG A 63 5.03 13.28 6.94
CA ARG A 63 5.32 12.04 6.21
C ARG A 63 6.57 11.38 6.76
N ILE A 64 6.51 10.07 6.95
CA ILE A 64 7.61 9.22 7.40
C ILE A 64 8.09 8.42 6.19
N TYR A 65 9.39 8.48 5.91
CA TYR A 65 10.06 7.72 4.85
C TYR A 65 10.99 6.69 5.50
N PRO A 66 10.55 5.42 5.64
CA PRO A 66 11.33 4.41 6.34
C PRO A 66 12.52 3.92 5.51
N ALA A 67 12.36 3.81 4.20
CA ALA A 67 13.34 3.19 3.32
C ALA A 67 14.64 3.99 3.18
N VAL A 68 14.57 5.32 3.27
CA VAL A 68 15.69 6.19 2.91
C VAL A 68 15.93 7.29 3.94
N GLU A 69 17.21 7.49 4.30
CA GLU A 69 17.69 8.72 4.90
C GLU A 69 17.94 9.74 3.78
N TYR A 70 17.14 10.80 3.73
CA TYR A 70 17.31 11.89 2.78
C TYR A 70 18.16 13.02 3.37
N SER A 71 18.93 13.67 2.51
CA SER A 71 19.55 14.96 2.74
C SER A 71 19.07 15.97 1.69
N ARG A 72 19.27 17.26 1.93
CA ARG A 72 19.06 18.29 0.91
C ARG A 72 20.40 18.66 0.24
N THR A 73 20.34 18.86 -1.07
CA THR A 73 21.44 19.50 -1.83
C THR A 73 21.46 20.99 -1.54
N GLN A 74 22.51 21.68 -2.00
CA GLN A 74 22.59 23.14 -1.92
C GLN A 74 21.47 23.86 -2.70
N GLU A 75 20.95 23.19 -3.73
CA GLU A 75 19.80 23.64 -4.56
C GLU A 75 18.43 23.33 -3.91
N GLY A 76 18.44 22.67 -2.75
CA GLY A 76 17.22 22.33 -2.01
C GLY A 76 16.55 21.01 -2.41
N GLU A 77 17.10 20.30 -3.39
CA GLU A 77 16.58 19.00 -3.84
C GLU A 77 16.85 17.90 -2.82
N ARG A 78 16.00 16.86 -2.84
CA ARG A 78 16.18 15.68 -1.99
C ARG A 78 17.16 14.73 -2.66
N ARG A 79 18.16 14.31 -1.91
CA ARG A 79 19.12 13.29 -2.31
C ARG A 79 19.13 12.15 -1.31
N MET A 80 19.16 10.91 -1.80
CA MET A 80 19.39 9.74 -0.98
C MET A 80 20.79 9.84 -0.33
N LYS A 81 20.83 9.80 1.00
CA LYS A 81 22.06 9.71 1.78
C LYS A 81 22.39 8.27 2.14
N ASN A 82 21.37 7.52 2.56
CA ASN A 82 21.51 6.13 2.93
C ASN A 82 20.21 5.36 2.68
N TYR A 83 20.31 4.13 2.21
CA TYR A 83 19.19 3.20 2.12
C TYR A 83 19.16 2.32 3.36
N ASN A 84 18.02 2.25 4.03
CA ASN A 84 17.86 1.57 5.33
C ASN A 84 17.54 0.08 5.20
N GLY A 85 17.24 -0.43 4.02
CA GLY A 85 16.75 -1.79 3.85
C GLY A 85 15.33 -2.02 4.37
N LEU A 86 14.60 -0.98 4.78
CA LEU A 86 13.23 -1.10 5.25
C LEU A 86 12.23 -1.03 4.11
N VAL A 87 11.38 -2.06 4.05
CA VAL A 87 10.24 -2.12 3.14
C VAL A 87 8.96 -1.89 3.94
N GLN A 88 8.09 -1.02 3.45
CA GLN A 88 6.80 -0.76 4.06
C GLN A 88 5.69 -1.52 3.35
N LEU A 89 4.98 -2.38 4.09
CA LEU A 89 3.71 -2.96 3.69
C LEU A 89 2.56 -2.20 4.34
N GLU A 90 1.42 -2.17 3.67
CA GLU A 90 0.21 -1.52 4.16
C GLU A 90 -0.98 -2.46 4.04
N VAL A 91 -1.75 -2.54 5.12
CA VAL A 91 -3.08 -3.14 5.12
C VAL A 91 -4.07 -2.02 5.37
N ASN A 92 -4.88 -1.71 4.38
CA ASN A 92 -5.85 -0.62 4.42
C ASN A 92 -7.29 -1.17 4.46
N ARG A 93 -8.27 -0.27 4.67
CA ARG A 93 -9.70 -0.59 4.71
C ARG A 93 -10.09 -1.56 5.82
N LEU A 94 -9.38 -1.48 6.93
CA LEU A 94 -9.76 -2.20 8.15
C LEU A 94 -11.01 -1.55 8.77
N SER A 95 -11.80 -2.34 9.49
CA SER A 95 -13.01 -1.82 10.16
C SER A 95 -12.67 -0.89 11.32
N GLY A 96 -11.50 -1.08 11.97
CA GLY A 96 -11.06 -0.25 13.08
C GLY A 96 -9.72 -0.68 13.68
N ILE A 97 -9.44 -0.12 14.85
CA ILE A 97 -8.17 -0.34 15.57
C ILE A 97 -7.98 -1.81 15.93
N ALA A 98 -9.04 -2.54 16.29
CA ALA A 98 -8.92 -3.96 16.68
C ALA A 98 -8.34 -4.82 15.56
N GLU A 99 -8.78 -4.63 14.31
CA GLU A 99 -8.21 -5.34 13.17
C GLU A 99 -6.76 -4.89 12.88
N ALA A 100 -6.44 -3.62 13.09
CA ALA A 100 -5.06 -3.13 12.96
C ALA A 100 -4.14 -3.75 14.02
N GLU A 101 -4.62 -3.91 15.26
CA GLU A 101 -3.90 -4.62 16.32
C GLU A 101 -3.66 -6.09 15.95
N TYR A 102 -4.67 -6.76 15.41
CA TYR A 102 -4.53 -8.14 14.95
C TYR A 102 -3.47 -8.27 13.84
N VAL A 103 -3.49 -7.38 12.85
CA VAL A 103 -2.46 -7.34 11.80
C VAL A 103 -1.06 -7.16 12.38
N LYS A 104 -0.89 -6.28 13.37
CA LYS A 104 0.40 -6.07 14.05
C LYS A 104 0.88 -7.34 14.75
N GLN A 105 -0.03 -8.04 15.46
CA GLN A 105 0.29 -9.29 16.15
C GLN A 105 0.74 -10.38 15.18
N GLN A 106 0.05 -10.53 14.05
CA GLN A 106 0.43 -11.49 13.02
C GLN A 106 1.77 -11.12 12.37
N ALA A 107 1.97 -9.85 12.07
CA ALA A 107 3.26 -9.38 11.52
C ALA A 107 4.43 -9.62 12.48
N ALA A 108 4.20 -9.49 13.79
CA ALA A 108 5.20 -9.70 14.83
C ALA A 108 5.70 -11.16 14.94
N LEU A 109 4.99 -12.12 14.34
CA LEU A 109 5.41 -13.52 14.31
C LEU A 109 6.67 -13.75 13.45
N LEU A 110 6.93 -12.86 12.48
CA LEU A 110 8.15 -12.95 11.67
C LEU A 110 9.28 -12.14 12.30
N PRO A 111 10.46 -12.75 12.53
CA PRO A 111 11.62 -12.06 13.11
C PRO A 111 12.16 -10.93 12.23
N GLN A 112 11.76 -10.87 10.96
CA GLN A 112 12.13 -9.83 10.00
C GLN A 112 11.28 -8.55 10.16
N THR A 113 10.22 -8.60 10.96
CA THR A 113 9.41 -7.41 11.24
C THR A 113 10.18 -6.46 12.15
N PHE A 114 10.60 -5.32 11.59
CA PHE A 114 11.29 -4.27 12.34
C PHE A 114 10.31 -3.44 13.18
N ALA A 115 9.18 -3.06 12.57
CA ALA A 115 8.12 -2.35 13.29
C ALA A 115 6.75 -2.62 12.65
N ALA A 116 5.69 -2.58 13.46
CA ALA A 116 4.32 -2.58 12.98
C ALA A 116 3.46 -1.67 13.86
N PHE A 117 2.63 -0.85 13.23
CA PHE A 117 1.81 0.14 13.94
C PHE A 117 0.53 0.49 13.18
N CYS A 118 -0.45 1.00 13.93
CA CYS A 118 -1.71 1.47 13.42
C CYS A 118 -1.53 2.77 12.60
N GLY A 119 -2.15 2.86 11.44
CA GLY A 119 -2.09 4.06 10.60
C GLY A 119 -2.89 5.24 11.18
N SER A 120 -2.71 6.43 10.60
CA SER A 120 -3.29 7.68 11.10
C SER A 120 -4.83 7.66 11.16
N SER A 121 -5.49 6.98 10.25
CA SER A 121 -6.95 6.85 10.25
C SER A 121 -7.49 5.89 11.33
N GLY A 122 -6.67 5.05 11.96
CA GLY A 122 -7.13 3.95 12.81
C GLY A 122 -7.70 2.75 12.04
N ARG A 123 -7.82 2.84 10.71
CA ARG A 123 -8.38 1.81 9.80
C ARG A 123 -7.34 1.25 8.83
N SER A 124 -6.09 1.24 9.25
CA SER A 124 -4.97 0.67 8.50
C SER A 124 -3.84 0.26 9.43
N ALA A 125 -3.03 -0.69 8.99
CA ALA A 125 -1.79 -1.07 9.64
C ALA A 125 -0.61 -0.86 8.69
N LYS A 126 0.53 -0.49 9.25
CA LYS A 126 1.81 -0.33 8.56
C LYS A 126 2.78 -1.34 9.15
N ILE A 127 3.49 -2.06 8.29
CA ILE A 127 4.47 -3.07 8.67
C ILE A 127 5.78 -2.70 7.99
N TRP A 128 6.85 -2.57 8.75
CA TRP A 128 8.19 -2.34 8.24
C TRP A 128 9.02 -3.62 8.35
N VAL A 129 9.47 -4.11 7.23
CA VAL A 129 10.21 -5.36 7.09
C VAL A 129 11.65 -5.06 6.74
N LEU A 130 12.59 -5.68 7.44
CA LEU A 130 14.02 -5.45 7.25
C LEU A 130 14.60 -6.39 6.20
N PHE A 131 15.42 -5.82 5.31
CA PHE A 131 16.16 -6.52 4.25
C PHE A 131 17.62 -6.08 4.23
N ALA A 132 18.50 -7.01 3.84
CA ALA A 132 19.93 -6.75 3.66
C ALA A 132 20.50 -7.64 2.54
N LEU A 133 21.70 -7.31 2.10
CA LEU A 133 22.55 -8.19 1.33
C LEU A 133 23.09 -9.32 2.23
N PRO A 134 23.64 -10.44 1.67
CA PRO A 134 24.15 -11.54 2.47
C PRO A 134 25.27 -11.17 3.47
N ASP A 135 25.98 -10.07 3.18
CA ASP A 135 27.01 -9.51 4.08
C ASP A 135 26.43 -8.59 5.19
N GLY A 136 25.10 -8.49 5.26
CA GLY A 136 24.40 -7.65 6.22
C GLY A 136 24.35 -6.16 5.85
N THR A 137 24.92 -5.76 4.71
CA THR A 137 24.91 -4.37 4.25
C THR A 137 23.68 -4.08 3.36
N THR A 138 23.53 -2.82 2.96
CA THR A 138 22.50 -2.39 2.01
C THR A 138 23.13 -1.69 0.81
N PRO A 139 22.48 -1.71 -0.37
CA PRO A 139 22.98 -1.02 -1.55
C PRO A 139 23.23 0.48 -1.28
N LYS A 140 24.37 0.99 -1.75
CA LYS A 140 24.78 2.39 -1.52
C LYS A 140 24.34 3.32 -2.65
N ARG A 141 24.30 2.82 -3.90
CA ARG A 141 23.86 3.61 -5.06
C ARG A 141 22.34 3.57 -5.17
N GLU A 142 21.73 4.68 -5.53
CA GLU A 142 20.28 4.83 -5.61
C GLU A 142 19.65 3.89 -6.65
N SER A 143 20.33 3.68 -7.80
CA SER A 143 19.90 2.71 -8.81
C SER A 143 19.81 1.28 -8.26
N ASP A 144 20.87 0.88 -7.55
CA ASP A 144 20.94 -0.47 -6.96
C ASP A 144 19.95 -0.64 -5.82
N ALA A 145 19.78 0.41 -5.01
CA ALA A 145 18.80 0.46 -3.93
C ALA A 145 17.36 0.38 -4.47
N THR A 146 17.07 1.04 -5.59
CA THR A 146 15.76 1.00 -6.25
C THR A 146 15.42 -0.41 -6.71
N LEU A 147 16.35 -1.07 -7.39
CA LEU A 147 16.19 -2.44 -7.84
C LEU A 147 16.03 -3.41 -6.66
N PHE A 148 16.92 -3.29 -5.67
CA PHE A 148 16.86 -4.09 -4.45
C PHE A 148 15.53 -3.92 -3.73
N HIS A 149 15.07 -2.69 -3.54
CA HIS A 149 13.81 -2.37 -2.88
C HIS A 149 12.60 -2.97 -3.60
N ALA A 150 12.62 -2.99 -4.94
CA ALA A 150 11.55 -3.61 -5.73
C ALA A 150 11.46 -5.13 -5.50
N HIS A 151 12.59 -5.83 -5.46
CA HIS A 151 12.63 -7.26 -5.12
C HIS A 151 12.24 -7.52 -3.66
N ALA A 152 12.77 -6.72 -2.73
CA ALA A 152 12.46 -6.80 -1.32
C ALA A 152 10.96 -6.61 -1.04
N TYR A 153 10.32 -5.63 -1.70
CA TYR A 153 8.88 -5.40 -1.58
C TYR A 153 8.06 -6.62 -2.02
N ARG A 154 8.39 -7.21 -3.17
CA ARG A 154 7.69 -8.40 -3.69
C ARG A 154 7.87 -9.60 -2.76
N MET A 155 9.08 -9.81 -2.27
CA MET A 155 9.36 -10.87 -1.30
C MET A 155 8.59 -10.64 0.00
N ALA A 156 8.59 -9.40 0.53
CA ALA A 156 7.82 -9.06 1.72
C ALA A 156 6.33 -9.36 1.55
N VAL A 157 5.72 -8.94 0.43
CA VAL A 157 4.31 -9.24 0.13
C VAL A 157 4.08 -10.76 0.10
N LYS A 158 4.96 -11.52 -0.58
CA LYS A 158 4.84 -12.98 -0.68
C LYS A 158 4.91 -13.67 0.69
N CYS A 159 5.78 -13.20 1.58
CA CYS A 159 5.97 -13.79 2.90
C CYS A 159 4.87 -13.40 3.90
N TYR A 160 4.39 -12.15 3.86
CA TYR A 160 3.45 -11.64 4.84
C TYR A 160 1.98 -11.89 4.47
N GLN A 161 1.63 -11.91 3.18
CA GLN A 161 0.23 -12.09 2.77
C GLN A 161 -0.41 -13.37 3.31
N PRO A 162 0.28 -14.54 3.35
CA PRO A 162 -0.33 -15.77 3.90
C PRO A 162 -0.61 -15.71 5.41
N LEU A 163 0.08 -14.84 6.15
CA LEU A 163 -0.10 -14.67 7.60
C LEU A 163 -1.26 -13.74 7.95
N LEU A 164 -1.69 -12.93 6.99
CA LEU A 164 -2.66 -11.89 7.23
C LEU A 164 -4.03 -12.29 6.65
N PRO A 165 -5.12 -12.18 7.42
CA PRO A 165 -6.47 -12.43 6.93
C PRO A 165 -6.98 -11.30 6.04
N PHE A 166 -6.27 -10.16 6.05
CA PHE A 166 -6.59 -8.98 5.24
C PHE A 166 -5.58 -8.83 4.11
N ALA A 167 -6.05 -8.33 2.95
CA ALA A 167 -5.20 -8.13 1.81
C ALA A 167 -4.19 -6.99 2.05
N ILE A 168 -2.91 -7.26 1.76
CA ILE A 168 -1.90 -6.21 1.66
C ILE A 168 -2.25 -5.32 0.47
N THR A 169 -2.31 -4.02 0.69
CA THR A 169 -2.53 -3.04 -0.38
C THR A 169 -1.29 -2.95 -1.26
N LEU A 170 -1.37 -3.53 -2.45
CA LEU A 170 -0.25 -3.53 -3.38
C LEU A 170 0.00 -2.12 -3.92
N LYS A 171 1.27 -1.72 -3.90
CA LYS A 171 1.77 -0.46 -4.45
C LYS A 171 2.94 -0.73 -5.39
N GLU A 172 3.19 0.20 -6.29
CA GLU A 172 4.44 0.23 -7.04
C GLU A 172 5.60 0.39 -6.06
N PRO A 173 6.59 -0.51 -6.06
CA PRO A 173 7.74 -0.39 -5.17
C PRO A 173 8.50 0.91 -5.44
N SER A 174 8.72 1.72 -4.41
CA SER A 174 9.43 2.98 -4.55
C SER A 174 10.18 3.32 -3.27
N LEU A 175 11.41 3.79 -3.41
CA LEU A 175 12.19 4.35 -2.30
C LEU A 175 11.50 5.56 -1.64
N THR A 176 10.63 6.24 -2.38
CA THR A 176 9.84 7.38 -1.89
C THR A 176 8.55 7.00 -1.21
N GLN A 177 8.28 5.70 -1.03
CA GLN A 177 7.10 5.26 -0.32
C GLN A 177 7.12 5.77 1.12
N SER A 178 6.03 6.40 1.52
CA SER A 178 5.91 7.02 2.84
C SER A 178 4.58 6.68 3.50
N CYS A 179 4.52 6.81 4.82
CA CYS A 179 3.26 6.84 5.57
C CYS A 179 3.13 8.16 6.32
N ARG A 180 1.93 8.45 6.79
CA ARG A 180 1.68 9.63 7.64
C ARG A 180 2.05 9.32 9.09
N MET A 181 2.51 10.35 9.80
CA MET A 181 2.67 10.27 11.25
C MET A 181 1.35 9.81 11.88
N THR A 182 1.46 8.96 12.88
CA THR A 182 0.29 8.36 13.52
C THR A 182 0.44 8.36 15.03
N LEU A 183 -0.64 7.98 15.72
CA LEU A 183 -0.67 7.69 17.15
C LEU A 183 -0.97 6.20 17.32
N ASP A 184 -0.08 5.49 17.99
CA ASP A 184 -0.26 4.11 18.39
C ASP A 184 0.37 3.92 19.77
N GLY A 185 -0.45 3.66 20.79
CA GLY A 185 0.03 3.50 22.16
C GLY A 185 0.93 2.27 22.36
N TYR A 186 0.77 1.26 21.50
CA TYR A 186 1.45 -0.03 21.58
C TYR A 186 2.01 -0.48 20.22
N PRO A 187 2.87 0.32 19.57
CA PRO A 187 3.49 -0.11 18.32
C PRO A 187 4.40 -1.31 18.60
N TYR A 188 4.37 -2.30 17.71
CA TYR A 188 5.39 -3.34 17.74
C TYR A 188 6.72 -2.75 17.25
N TYR A 189 7.81 -3.08 17.93
CA TYR A 189 9.13 -2.63 17.55
C TYR A 189 10.19 -3.66 17.96
N ASN A 190 10.97 -4.13 17.01
CA ASN A 190 12.07 -5.05 17.20
C ASN A 190 13.38 -4.46 16.65
N PRO A 191 14.20 -3.81 17.49
CA PRO A 191 15.48 -3.25 17.04
C PRO A 191 16.50 -4.34 16.65
N ALA A 192 16.29 -5.60 17.08
CA ALA A 192 17.10 -6.76 16.73
C ALA A 192 16.46 -7.60 15.60
N ALA A 193 15.63 -6.99 14.76
CA ALA A 193 15.03 -7.69 13.64
C ALA A 193 16.11 -8.31 12.73
N VAL A 194 15.89 -9.57 12.34
CA VAL A 194 16.78 -10.29 11.43
C VAL A 194 16.40 -9.95 10.00
N PRO A 195 17.29 -9.43 9.14
CA PRO A 195 16.92 -9.07 7.79
C PRO A 195 16.63 -10.31 6.93
N PHE A 196 15.69 -10.19 6.00
CA PHE A 196 15.68 -11.06 4.85
C PHE A 196 16.90 -10.76 3.97
N CYS A 197 17.63 -11.80 3.56
CA CYS A 197 18.78 -11.65 2.66
C CYS A 197 18.35 -11.79 1.20
N LEU A 198 18.78 -10.83 0.36
CA LEU A 198 18.63 -10.90 -1.09
C LEU A 198 20.02 -11.00 -1.72
N GLU A 199 20.24 -12.05 -2.50
CA GLU A 199 21.50 -12.26 -3.22
C GLU A 199 21.60 -11.38 -4.46
N GLN A 200 22.79 -11.01 -4.85
CA GLN A 200 23.09 -10.31 -6.11
C GLN A 200 23.78 -11.29 -7.09
N PRO A 201 23.62 -11.08 -8.43
CA PRO A 201 22.89 -9.98 -9.06
C PRO A 201 21.38 -10.19 -9.04
N LEU A 202 20.65 -9.12 -8.81
CA LEU A 202 19.20 -9.13 -8.92
C LEU A 202 18.83 -8.99 -10.40
N GLY A 203 18.08 -9.97 -10.91
CA GLY A 203 17.48 -9.87 -12.24
C GLY A 203 16.49 -8.71 -12.34
N MET A 204 16.13 -8.33 -13.55
CA MET A 204 15.06 -7.34 -13.74
C MET A 204 13.78 -7.84 -13.05
N PRO A 205 13.08 -6.98 -12.32
CA PRO A 205 11.83 -7.38 -11.69
C PRO A 205 10.86 -7.88 -12.75
N GLU A 206 10.19 -9.00 -12.50
CA GLU A 206 9.08 -9.45 -13.32
C GLU A 206 7.90 -8.48 -13.13
N GLU A 207 7.90 -7.37 -13.85
CA GLU A 207 6.82 -6.37 -13.83
C GLU A 207 5.47 -6.99 -14.14
N GLU A 208 5.46 -7.99 -15.02
CA GLU A 208 4.29 -8.76 -15.42
C GLU A 208 3.62 -9.43 -14.21
N ASN A 209 4.37 -10.13 -13.37
CA ASN A 209 3.85 -10.79 -12.17
C ASN A 209 3.29 -9.79 -11.15
N PHE A 210 3.87 -8.59 -11.06
CA PHE A 210 3.37 -7.55 -10.17
C PHE A 210 2.07 -6.95 -10.70
N ARG A 211 1.99 -6.69 -12.01
CA ARG A 211 0.77 -6.21 -12.67
C ARG A 211 -0.36 -7.24 -12.54
N GLN A 212 -0.07 -8.51 -12.76
CA GLN A 212 -1.05 -9.60 -12.60
C GLN A 212 -1.54 -9.71 -11.15
N ARG A 213 -0.66 -9.57 -10.15
CA ARG A 213 -1.08 -9.56 -8.73
C ARG A 213 -1.94 -8.35 -8.38
N LYS A 214 -1.59 -7.16 -8.88
CA LYS A 214 -2.38 -5.95 -8.69
C LYS A 214 -3.75 -6.05 -9.38
N LEU A 215 -3.81 -6.72 -10.52
CA LEU A 215 -5.07 -7.06 -11.18
C LEU A 215 -5.89 -8.06 -10.33
N ALA A 216 -5.26 -9.10 -9.80
CA ALA A 216 -5.90 -10.08 -8.94
C ALA A 216 -6.39 -9.49 -7.60
N GLU A 217 -5.69 -8.48 -7.05
CA GLU A 217 -6.16 -7.74 -5.88
C GLU A 217 -7.43 -6.93 -6.18
N LYS A 218 -7.46 -6.29 -7.35
CA LYS A 218 -8.65 -5.56 -7.82
C LYS A 218 -9.82 -6.50 -8.19
N ASN A 219 -9.51 -7.73 -8.56
CA ASN A 219 -10.47 -8.74 -9.00
C ASN A 219 -10.28 -10.04 -8.19
N PRO A 220 -10.94 -10.16 -7.03
CA PRO A 220 -10.80 -11.33 -6.13
C PRO A 220 -11.06 -12.67 -6.82
N LEU A 221 -11.88 -12.69 -7.87
CA LEU A 221 -12.20 -13.89 -8.63
C LEU A 221 -11.02 -14.46 -9.42
N LEU A 222 -10.04 -13.63 -9.82
CA LEU A 222 -8.78 -14.10 -10.43
C LEU A 222 -7.92 -14.93 -9.46
N ARG A 223 -8.13 -14.79 -8.15
CA ARG A 223 -7.41 -15.57 -7.14
C ARG A 223 -7.94 -17.00 -7.03
N LEU A 224 -9.18 -17.23 -7.42
CA LEU A 224 -9.86 -18.52 -7.27
C LEU A 224 -9.51 -19.52 -8.38
N HIS A 225 -8.99 -19.04 -9.53
CA HIS A 225 -8.76 -19.87 -10.70
C HIS A 225 -7.40 -19.57 -11.38
N PRO A 226 -6.26 -19.78 -10.68
CA PRO A 226 -4.94 -19.49 -11.26
C PRO A 226 -4.61 -20.35 -12.49
N ASP A 227 -5.27 -21.52 -12.65
CA ASP A 227 -5.05 -22.48 -13.72
C ASP A 227 -6.16 -22.49 -14.79
N SER A 228 -7.11 -21.57 -14.73
CA SER A 228 -8.19 -21.49 -15.73
C SER A 228 -7.67 -21.02 -17.08
N LYS A 229 -8.24 -21.56 -18.18
CA LYS A 229 -7.95 -21.06 -19.52
C LYS A 229 -8.33 -19.59 -19.63
N ALA A 230 -7.62 -18.82 -20.45
CA ALA A 230 -7.84 -17.36 -20.58
C ALA A 230 -9.31 -16.97 -20.81
N SER A 231 -10.06 -17.80 -21.56
CA SER A 231 -11.50 -17.58 -21.80
C SER A 231 -12.35 -17.65 -20.52
N ASP A 232 -12.02 -18.58 -19.60
CA ASP A 232 -12.76 -18.73 -18.35
C ASP A 232 -12.46 -17.58 -17.40
N THR A 233 -11.22 -17.09 -17.44
CA THR A 233 -10.79 -15.90 -16.67
C THR A 233 -11.56 -14.66 -17.14
N PHE A 234 -11.75 -14.46 -18.45
CA PHE A 234 -12.49 -13.32 -18.97
C PHE A 234 -13.99 -13.40 -18.64
N ALA A 235 -14.59 -14.57 -18.65
CA ALA A 235 -15.98 -14.73 -18.23
C ALA A 235 -16.18 -14.30 -16.78
N VAL A 236 -15.31 -14.72 -15.88
CA VAL A 236 -15.34 -14.36 -14.45
C VAL A 236 -15.12 -12.85 -14.24
N LEU A 237 -14.19 -12.26 -14.99
CA LEU A 237 -13.94 -10.80 -14.96
C LEU A 237 -15.14 -10.01 -15.48
N PHE A 238 -15.79 -10.51 -16.52
CA PHE A 238 -16.99 -9.92 -17.10
C PHE A 238 -18.15 -9.91 -16.11
N GLU A 239 -18.42 -11.04 -15.44
CA GLU A 239 -19.43 -11.12 -14.37
C GLU A 239 -19.18 -10.09 -13.25
N SER A 240 -17.93 -9.97 -12.82
CA SER A 240 -17.55 -8.96 -11.82
C SER A 240 -17.75 -7.52 -12.31
N ALA A 241 -17.47 -7.26 -13.59
CA ALA A 241 -17.69 -5.96 -14.20
C ALA A 241 -19.18 -5.64 -14.32
N LEU A 242 -19.97 -6.64 -14.72
CA LEU A 242 -21.42 -6.57 -14.81
C LEU A 242 -22.08 -6.23 -13.46
N ASP A 243 -21.66 -6.92 -12.42
CA ASP A 243 -22.11 -6.69 -11.04
C ASP A 243 -21.82 -5.26 -10.55
N ARG A 244 -20.66 -4.71 -10.92
CA ARG A 244 -20.30 -3.33 -10.59
C ARG A 244 -21.13 -2.32 -11.37
N ALA A 245 -21.35 -2.58 -12.63
CA ALA A 245 -22.21 -1.73 -13.47
C ALA A 245 -23.65 -1.69 -12.91
N PHE A 246 -24.20 -2.83 -12.50
CA PHE A 246 -25.52 -2.90 -11.85
C PHE A 246 -25.59 -2.13 -10.55
N ARG A 247 -24.58 -2.27 -9.68
CA ARG A 247 -24.53 -1.51 -8.41
C ARG A 247 -24.43 -0.01 -8.65
N GLY A 248 -23.67 0.41 -9.65
CA GLY A 248 -23.54 1.82 -10.03
C GLY A 248 -24.86 2.44 -10.54
N LEU A 249 -25.75 1.62 -11.09
CA LEU A 249 -27.07 2.01 -11.57
C LEU A 249 -28.19 1.85 -10.52
N GLY A 250 -27.85 1.65 -9.26
CA GLY A 250 -28.85 1.53 -8.19
C GLY A 250 -29.67 0.25 -8.20
N GLY A 251 -29.11 -0.84 -8.73
CA GLY A 251 -29.81 -2.14 -8.82
C GLY A 251 -30.69 -2.26 -10.07
N TRP A 252 -30.06 -2.08 -11.22
CA TRP A 252 -30.71 -2.24 -12.51
C TRP A 252 -31.41 -3.60 -12.66
N LYS A 253 -32.66 -3.59 -13.16
CA LYS A 253 -33.42 -4.83 -13.41
C LYS A 253 -33.02 -5.38 -14.77
N ARG A 254 -32.94 -6.72 -14.87
CA ARG A 254 -32.57 -7.44 -16.12
C ARG A 254 -33.40 -7.05 -17.35
N ASP A 255 -34.62 -6.53 -17.13
CA ASP A 255 -35.54 -6.11 -18.19
C ASP A 255 -35.38 -4.61 -18.56
N GLY A 256 -34.36 -3.95 -18.05
CA GLY A 256 -34.06 -2.55 -18.33
C GLY A 256 -33.44 -2.32 -19.71
N ASP A 257 -33.36 -1.06 -20.13
CA ASP A 257 -32.75 -0.69 -21.43
C ASP A 257 -31.24 -1.00 -21.40
N LEU A 258 -30.82 -2.00 -22.15
CA LEU A 258 -29.44 -2.45 -22.26
C LEU A 258 -28.45 -1.31 -22.57
N ARG A 259 -28.92 -0.29 -23.32
CA ARG A 259 -28.10 0.88 -23.70
C ARG A 259 -27.60 1.67 -22.47
N ILE A 260 -28.39 1.69 -21.40
CA ILE A 260 -28.01 2.36 -20.14
C ILE A 260 -26.88 1.60 -19.43
N LEU A 261 -26.87 0.27 -19.55
CA LEU A 261 -25.88 -0.60 -18.94
C LEU A 261 -24.56 -0.64 -19.72
N LEU A 262 -24.60 -0.52 -21.06
CA LEU A 262 -23.43 -0.75 -21.92
C LEU A 262 -22.24 0.17 -21.58
N VAL A 263 -22.47 1.45 -21.30
CA VAL A 263 -21.39 2.40 -21.02
C VAL A 263 -20.68 2.07 -19.69
N PRO A 264 -21.37 1.96 -18.55
CA PRO A 264 -20.70 1.60 -17.28
C PRO A 264 -20.13 0.17 -17.33
N LEU A 265 -20.74 -0.77 -18.04
CA LEU A 265 -20.19 -2.11 -18.24
C LEU A 265 -18.88 -2.06 -19.01
N ALA A 266 -18.83 -1.36 -20.14
CA ALA A 266 -17.61 -1.20 -20.93
C ALA A 266 -16.49 -0.55 -20.12
N GLU A 267 -16.78 0.49 -19.32
CA GLU A 267 -15.80 1.10 -18.43
C GLU A 267 -15.23 0.11 -17.40
N HIS A 268 -16.08 -0.70 -16.79
CA HIS A 268 -15.65 -1.70 -15.81
C HIS A 268 -14.87 -2.84 -16.46
N CYS A 269 -15.27 -3.28 -17.65
CA CYS A 269 -14.53 -4.28 -18.43
C CYS A 269 -13.15 -3.76 -18.84
N PHE A 270 -13.07 -2.53 -19.36
CA PHE A 270 -11.80 -1.90 -19.72
C PHE A 270 -10.87 -1.75 -18.52
N LYS A 271 -11.39 -1.27 -17.37
CA LYS A 271 -10.64 -1.20 -16.11
C LYS A 271 -10.19 -2.57 -15.58
N ALA A 272 -10.89 -3.64 -15.95
CA ALA A 272 -10.52 -5.02 -15.63
C ALA A 272 -9.52 -5.63 -16.62
N GLY A 273 -9.18 -4.93 -17.70
CA GLY A 273 -8.25 -5.39 -18.72
C GLY A 273 -8.84 -6.44 -19.67
N ILE A 274 -10.17 -6.48 -19.82
CA ILE A 274 -10.85 -7.37 -20.77
C ILE A 274 -10.71 -6.76 -22.16
N PRO A 275 -10.21 -7.51 -23.17
CA PRO A 275 -10.15 -7.05 -24.55
C PRO A 275 -11.54 -6.76 -25.12
N GLU A 276 -11.65 -5.79 -26.01
CA GLU A 276 -12.93 -5.37 -26.58
C GLU A 276 -13.69 -6.52 -27.24
N GLU A 277 -13.00 -7.35 -28.00
CA GLU A 277 -13.56 -8.56 -28.65
C GLU A 277 -14.21 -9.49 -27.63
N GLU A 278 -13.57 -9.66 -26.49
CA GLU A 278 -14.05 -10.52 -25.42
C GLU A 278 -15.24 -9.88 -24.69
N VAL A 279 -15.26 -8.56 -24.50
CA VAL A 279 -16.42 -7.83 -23.96
C VAL A 279 -17.65 -8.04 -24.85
N VAL A 280 -17.47 -7.92 -26.17
CA VAL A 280 -18.56 -8.15 -27.14
C VAL A 280 -19.05 -9.60 -27.06
N ARG A 281 -18.13 -10.56 -27.06
CA ARG A 281 -18.45 -11.99 -26.97
C ARG A 281 -19.23 -12.32 -25.69
N GLN A 282 -18.77 -11.86 -24.54
CA GLN A 282 -19.42 -12.11 -23.25
C GLN A 282 -20.78 -11.42 -23.16
N THR A 283 -20.90 -10.20 -23.70
CA THR A 283 -22.17 -9.49 -23.74
C THR A 283 -23.21 -10.23 -24.60
N LEU A 284 -22.80 -10.73 -25.76
CA LEU A 284 -23.66 -11.53 -26.63
C LEU A 284 -24.12 -12.82 -25.95
N MET A 285 -23.21 -13.53 -25.29
CA MET A 285 -23.54 -14.76 -24.55
C MET A 285 -24.48 -14.55 -23.36
N HIS A 286 -24.51 -13.34 -22.77
CA HIS A 286 -25.35 -13.02 -21.61
C HIS A 286 -26.75 -12.55 -21.98
N TYR A 287 -26.90 -11.91 -23.13
CA TYR A 287 -28.13 -11.19 -23.48
C TYR A 287 -28.80 -11.69 -24.76
N TYR A 288 -28.17 -12.60 -25.48
CA TYR A 288 -28.71 -13.24 -26.70
C TYR A 288 -28.55 -14.76 -26.67
#